data_d363d61d5626bfe0e6ad9ac675675259
#
_entry.id   d363d61d5626bfe0e6ad9ac675675259
#
_cell.length_a   1.000
_cell.length_b   1.000
_cell.length_c   1.000
_cell.angle_alpha   90.00
_cell.angle_beta   90.00
_cell.angle_gamma   90.00
#
_symmetry.space_group_name_H-M   'P 1'
#
loop_
_entity.id
_entity.type
_entity.pdbx_description
1 polymer ?
#
loop_
_entity_poly.entity_id
_entity_poly.type
_entity_poly.pdbx_seq_one_letter_code
_entity_poly.pdbx_strand_id
1 'polypeptide(L)'
;MQEMDTKRKDHLPKFVTLETARKGEVRDVKVRGGLVIRPRIEIVESDPEQESFTYYSWHIGDYERKLQTRGLVKFLPVMLRSLPYLYRDKHIRCGVAFVPVSRPDEDGYCGLGISNYAWRTIFESARTVIFEINEHYPRLQGVDGSHRVHLSEADYVVEGVHELLPMRSYRAPSETDVAIAKLVVEQIPDGAGTRQLSGIGGQMDFLEGAYRSRGRKGFICINASRVTKDGERKSNIVAAIPSGSTVSAPRTMIQHVATECGIAVLSGKSLRERAEAMAAIAHPDFREKLMKYARENFR
;
A
#
# COMPACT_ATOMS: atom_id res chain seq x y z
N MET A 1 0.43 -13.05 40.13
CA MET A 1 1.09 -14.05 39.29
C MET A 1 0.03 -15.07 38.98
N GLN A 2 -0.81 -14.78 37.97
CA GLN A 2 -1.89 -15.69 37.54
C GLN A 2 -1.27 -16.69 36.56
N GLU A 3 -1.57 -17.94 36.74
CA GLU A 3 -1.20 -19.04 35.86
C GLU A 3 -1.62 -18.72 34.42
N MET A 4 -0.68 -18.45 33.57
CA MET A 4 -0.91 -18.37 32.13
C MET A 4 -1.29 -19.76 31.64
N ASP A 5 -2.44 -19.84 31.01
CA ASP A 5 -3.07 -21.02 30.45
C ASP A 5 -2.07 -21.87 29.61
N THR A 6 -1.64 -22.99 30.18
CA THR A 6 -0.66 -23.92 29.63
C THR A 6 -1.15 -24.70 28.39
N LYS A 7 -2.38 -24.45 27.93
CA LYS A 7 -2.97 -25.15 26.76
C LYS A 7 -2.44 -24.71 25.40
N ARG A 8 -1.61 -23.65 25.31
CA ARG A 8 -1.00 -23.22 24.07
C ARG A 8 0.29 -23.96 23.67
N LYS A 9 0.89 -24.75 24.57
CA LYS A 9 2.25 -25.30 24.37
C LYS A 9 2.35 -26.59 23.54
N ASP A 10 1.26 -27.29 23.24
CA ASP A 10 1.34 -28.64 22.69
C ASP A 10 1.28 -28.75 21.15
N HIS A 11 1.18 -27.62 20.43
CA HIS A 11 1.17 -27.63 18.96
C HIS A 11 2.11 -26.57 18.37
N LEU A 12 3.41 -26.70 18.71
CA LEU A 12 4.44 -25.93 18.02
C LEU A 12 4.48 -26.35 16.56
N PRO A 13 4.33 -25.43 15.60
CA PRO A 13 4.68 -25.75 14.22
C PRO A 13 6.16 -26.10 14.21
N LYS A 14 6.50 -27.30 13.72
CA LYS A 14 7.90 -27.66 13.44
C LYS A 14 8.49 -26.56 12.60
N PHE A 15 9.69 -26.09 12.94
CA PHE A 15 10.40 -25.12 12.14
C PHE A 15 10.50 -25.66 10.71
N VAL A 16 9.84 -24.98 9.78
CA VAL A 16 9.86 -25.38 8.37
C VAL A 16 11.10 -24.80 7.75
N THR A 17 12.08 -25.64 7.52
CA THR A 17 13.19 -25.28 6.63
C THR A 17 12.76 -25.48 5.18
N LEU A 18 13.49 -24.86 4.24
CA LEU A 18 13.31 -25.14 2.80
C LEU A 18 13.46 -26.64 2.49
N GLU A 19 14.26 -27.34 3.26
CA GLU A 19 14.48 -28.77 3.12
C GLU A 19 13.26 -29.59 3.54
N THR A 20 12.62 -29.26 4.66
CA THR A 20 11.36 -29.89 5.13
C THR A 20 10.21 -29.68 4.14
N ALA A 21 10.14 -28.50 3.53
CA ALA A 21 9.17 -28.22 2.48
C ALA A 21 9.41 -29.09 1.23
N ARG A 22 10.66 -29.19 0.77
CA ARG A 22 11.04 -30.04 -0.37
C ARG A 22 10.78 -31.52 -0.15
N LYS A 23 10.81 -31.98 1.10
CA LYS A 23 10.45 -33.37 1.47
C LYS A 23 8.94 -33.61 1.53
N GLY A 24 8.11 -32.60 1.25
CA GLY A 24 6.66 -32.70 1.30
C GLY A 24 6.08 -32.85 2.72
N GLU A 25 6.88 -32.55 3.73
CA GLU A 25 6.47 -32.61 5.15
C GLU A 25 5.52 -31.44 5.52
N VAL A 26 5.50 -30.41 4.67
CA VAL A 26 4.66 -29.22 4.84
C VAL A 26 3.90 -28.95 3.56
N ARG A 27 2.57 -28.85 3.65
CA ARG A 27 1.69 -28.60 2.50
C ARG A 27 0.66 -27.53 2.83
N ASP A 28 0.14 -26.89 1.80
CA ASP A 28 -0.93 -25.87 1.85
C ASP A 28 -0.62 -24.69 2.79
N VAL A 29 0.65 -24.27 2.84
CA VAL A 29 1.04 -23.07 3.60
C VAL A 29 0.74 -21.83 2.77
N LYS A 30 -0.12 -20.98 3.29
CA LYS A 30 -0.48 -19.69 2.67
C LYS A 30 0.38 -18.58 3.25
N VAL A 31 1.42 -18.19 2.52
CA VAL A 31 2.27 -17.04 2.84
C VAL A 31 1.52 -15.77 2.45
N ARG A 32 1.44 -14.82 3.35
CA ARG A 32 0.76 -13.54 3.11
C ARG A 32 1.67 -12.37 3.42
N GLY A 33 1.67 -11.40 2.53
CA GLY A 33 2.45 -10.19 2.68
C GLY A 33 1.95 -9.07 1.78
N GLY A 34 2.54 -7.93 1.91
CA GLY A 34 2.31 -6.81 1.03
C GLY A 34 3.58 -6.01 0.88
N LEU A 35 3.88 -5.57 -0.34
CA LEU A 35 5.06 -4.78 -0.69
C LEU A 35 6.39 -5.43 -0.26
N VAL A 36 6.85 -6.40 -1.02
CA VAL A 36 8.18 -6.97 -0.84
C VAL A 36 9.21 -6.01 -1.44
N ILE A 37 10.06 -5.48 -0.58
CA ILE A 37 11.14 -4.56 -0.98
C ILE A 37 12.44 -5.34 -1.25
N ARG A 38 12.59 -6.54 -0.68
CA ARG A 38 13.74 -7.42 -0.90
C ARG A 38 13.73 -8.03 -2.29
N PRO A 39 14.90 -8.40 -2.84
CA PRO A 39 15.01 -8.88 -4.22
C PRO A 39 14.27 -10.19 -4.49
N ARG A 40 13.98 -11.01 -3.48
CA ARG A 40 13.26 -12.28 -3.64
C ARG A 40 12.69 -12.83 -2.33
N ILE A 41 11.64 -13.64 -2.47
CA ILE A 41 11.10 -14.49 -1.39
C ILE A 41 11.52 -15.93 -1.71
N GLU A 42 12.60 -16.38 -1.09
CA GLU A 42 13.22 -17.69 -1.42
C GLU A 42 12.25 -18.86 -1.26
N ILE A 43 11.45 -18.86 -0.21
CA ILE A 43 10.48 -19.92 0.07
C ILE A 43 9.44 -20.07 -1.05
N VAL A 44 9.03 -18.98 -1.69
CA VAL A 44 8.06 -18.99 -2.79
C VAL A 44 8.72 -19.42 -4.09
N GLU A 45 9.93 -18.93 -4.35
CA GLU A 45 10.64 -19.25 -5.59
C GLU A 45 11.23 -20.66 -5.63
N SER A 46 11.43 -21.28 -4.46
CA SER A 46 11.91 -22.68 -4.37
C SER A 46 10.81 -23.71 -4.62
N ASP A 47 9.54 -23.29 -4.68
CA ASP A 47 8.38 -24.15 -4.90
C ASP A 47 7.54 -23.63 -6.10
N PRO A 48 8.07 -23.72 -7.33
CA PRO A 48 7.42 -23.17 -8.51
C PRO A 48 6.08 -23.84 -8.84
N GLU A 49 5.87 -25.08 -8.43
CA GLU A 49 4.61 -25.83 -8.61
C GLU A 49 3.59 -25.51 -7.50
N GLN A 50 3.97 -24.74 -6.48
CA GLN A 50 3.12 -24.35 -5.35
C GLN A 50 2.52 -25.58 -4.60
N GLU A 51 3.28 -26.64 -4.47
CA GLU A 51 2.85 -27.84 -3.76
C GLU A 51 2.82 -27.64 -2.23
N SER A 52 3.72 -26.82 -1.73
CA SER A 52 3.88 -26.53 -0.30
C SER A 52 3.44 -25.11 0.07
N PHE A 53 3.79 -24.13 -0.77
CA PHE A 53 3.60 -22.70 -0.48
C PHE A 53 2.79 -22.00 -1.55
N THR A 54 1.80 -21.23 -1.14
CA THR A 54 1.08 -20.29 -2.00
C THR A 54 1.24 -18.88 -1.47
N TYR A 55 1.76 -17.96 -2.29
CA TYR A 55 1.95 -16.58 -1.90
C TYR A 55 0.76 -15.71 -2.30
N TYR A 56 0.26 -14.95 -1.34
CA TYR A 56 -0.79 -13.96 -1.52
C TYR A 56 -0.24 -12.57 -1.18
N SER A 57 -0.46 -11.60 -2.05
CA SER A 57 -0.09 -10.20 -1.79
C SER A 57 -1.26 -9.26 -2.03
N TRP A 58 -1.42 -8.28 -1.16
CA TRP A 58 -2.37 -7.16 -1.36
C TRP A 58 -1.72 -5.94 -2.00
N HIS A 59 -0.42 -6.03 -2.31
CA HIS A 59 0.31 -5.00 -3.04
C HIS A 59 1.20 -5.66 -4.08
N ILE A 60 1.07 -5.23 -5.34
CA ILE A 60 1.87 -5.79 -6.44
C ILE A 60 2.92 -4.75 -6.84
N GLY A 61 4.11 -4.86 -6.25
CA GLY A 61 5.30 -4.10 -6.60
C GLY A 61 6.05 -4.67 -7.80
N ASP A 62 7.28 -4.20 -8.03
CA ASP A 62 8.10 -4.66 -9.17
C ASP A 62 8.49 -6.12 -9.06
N TYR A 63 8.72 -6.59 -7.84
CA TYR A 63 9.06 -7.99 -7.59
C TYR A 63 7.83 -8.88 -7.77
N GLU A 64 6.71 -8.53 -7.16
CA GLU A 64 5.48 -9.30 -7.29
C GLU A 64 4.97 -9.35 -8.74
N ARG A 65 5.19 -8.32 -9.56
CA ARG A 65 4.90 -8.38 -11.00
C ARG A 65 5.68 -9.49 -11.70
N LYS A 66 6.96 -9.68 -11.34
CA LYS A 66 7.77 -10.77 -11.89
C LYS A 66 7.29 -12.14 -11.42
N LEU A 67 6.82 -12.26 -10.17
CA LEU A 67 6.19 -13.48 -9.68
C LEU A 67 4.85 -13.73 -10.36
N GLN A 68 4.08 -12.69 -10.63
CA GLN A 68 2.76 -12.79 -11.28
C GLN A 68 2.87 -13.35 -12.70
N THR A 69 3.87 -12.92 -13.48
CA THR A 69 4.12 -13.50 -14.83
C THR A 69 4.47 -14.99 -14.80
N ARG A 70 4.95 -15.48 -13.67
CA ARG A 70 5.28 -16.89 -13.42
C ARG A 70 4.16 -17.65 -12.70
N GLY A 71 3.03 -17.00 -12.41
CA GLY A 71 1.91 -17.60 -11.66
C GLY A 71 2.18 -17.82 -10.16
N LEU A 72 3.26 -17.27 -9.60
CA LEU A 72 3.73 -17.53 -8.23
C LEU A 72 3.16 -16.60 -7.16
N VAL A 73 2.28 -15.66 -7.53
CA VAL A 73 1.60 -14.78 -6.57
C VAL A 73 0.13 -14.65 -6.91
N LYS A 74 -0.71 -14.73 -5.90
CA LYS A 74 -2.14 -14.46 -5.97
C LYS A 74 -2.42 -13.08 -5.39
N PHE A 75 -3.00 -12.21 -6.21
CA PHE A 75 -3.36 -10.86 -5.78
C PHE A 75 -4.64 -10.87 -4.96
N LEU A 76 -4.58 -10.22 -3.79
CA LEU A 76 -5.75 -9.95 -2.95
C LEU A 76 -6.17 -8.49 -3.13
N PRO A 77 -7.28 -8.22 -3.83
CA PRO A 77 -7.79 -6.87 -4.00
C PRO A 77 -8.42 -6.38 -2.70
N VAL A 78 -7.64 -5.71 -1.87
CA VAL A 78 -8.09 -5.17 -0.58
C VAL A 78 -7.61 -3.74 -0.41
N MET A 79 -8.44 -2.89 0.16
CA MET A 79 -8.01 -1.57 0.61
C MET A 79 -7.18 -1.72 1.89
N LEU A 80 -6.12 -0.93 2.03
CA LEU A 80 -5.20 -1.02 3.17
C LEU A 80 -5.95 -0.93 4.50
N ARG A 81 -6.87 0.02 4.64
CA ARG A 81 -7.69 0.18 5.86
C ARG A 81 -8.60 -1.01 6.18
N SER A 82 -8.94 -1.83 5.16
CA SER A 82 -9.82 -2.98 5.33
C SER A 82 -9.09 -4.24 5.75
N LEU A 83 -7.76 -4.26 5.64
CA LEU A 83 -6.95 -5.42 5.97
C LEU A 83 -7.12 -5.89 7.43
N PRO A 84 -7.15 -5.01 8.45
CA PRO A 84 -7.40 -5.44 9.83
C PRO A 84 -8.72 -6.19 10.01
N TYR A 85 -9.78 -5.76 9.31
CA TYR A 85 -11.09 -6.42 9.41
C TYR A 85 -11.06 -7.85 8.87
N LEU A 86 -10.29 -8.12 7.80
CA LEU A 86 -10.19 -9.47 7.24
C LEU A 86 -9.61 -10.47 8.24
N TYR A 87 -8.70 -10.03 9.10
CA TYR A 87 -8.14 -10.86 10.17
C TYR A 87 -9.09 -10.95 11.37
N ARG A 88 -9.61 -9.82 11.84
CA ARG A 88 -10.54 -9.74 12.98
C ARG A 88 -11.80 -10.59 12.75
N ASP A 89 -12.38 -10.48 11.55
CA ASP A 89 -13.62 -11.18 11.18
C ASP A 89 -13.33 -12.61 10.67
N LYS A 90 -12.09 -13.07 10.77
CA LYS A 90 -11.63 -14.42 10.42
C LYS A 90 -11.84 -14.81 8.95
N HIS A 91 -12.01 -13.84 8.04
CA HIS A 91 -11.96 -14.09 6.60
C HIS A 91 -10.57 -14.58 6.18
N ILE A 92 -9.53 -14.09 6.86
CA ILE A 92 -8.17 -14.61 6.77
C ILE A 92 -7.79 -15.19 8.14
N ARG A 93 -7.49 -16.49 8.16
CA ARG A 93 -6.95 -17.14 9.36
C ARG A 93 -5.43 -16.99 9.37
N CYS A 94 -4.89 -16.58 10.51
CA CYS A 94 -3.46 -16.49 10.75
C CYS A 94 -3.02 -17.65 11.65
N GLY A 95 -2.25 -18.58 11.12
CA GLY A 95 -1.66 -19.66 11.90
C GLY A 95 -0.44 -19.19 12.66
N VAL A 96 0.46 -18.50 11.99
CA VAL A 96 1.71 -17.96 12.54
C VAL A 96 1.88 -16.53 12.05
N ALA A 97 2.16 -15.61 12.96
CA ALA A 97 2.56 -14.23 12.66
C ALA A 97 4.04 -14.04 12.99
N PHE A 98 4.84 -13.66 11.99
CA PHE A 98 6.21 -13.17 12.20
C PHE A 98 6.15 -11.67 12.26
N VAL A 99 6.54 -11.10 13.39
CA VAL A 99 6.42 -9.67 13.66
C VAL A 99 7.81 -9.11 13.95
N PRO A 100 8.39 -8.31 13.03
CA PRO A 100 9.64 -7.65 13.30
C PRO A 100 9.44 -6.53 14.32
N VAL A 101 10.29 -6.50 15.34
CA VAL A 101 10.22 -5.54 16.44
C VAL A 101 11.61 -4.95 16.75
N SER A 102 11.63 -3.76 17.35
CA SER A 102 12.87 -3.19 17.88
C SER A 102 13.38 -3.97 19.10
N ARG A 103 14.60 -3.70 19.55
CA ARG A 103 15.06 -4.15 20.87
C ARG A 103 14.09 -3.71 21.98
N PRO A 104 13.87 -4.55 23.00
CA PRO A 104 13.05 -4.17 24.14
C PRO A 104 13.71 -3.03 24.95
N ASP A 105 12.88 -2.26 25.64
CA ASP A 105 13.34 -1.35 26.68
C ASP A 105 13.50 -2.07 28.03
N GLU A 106 13.80 -1.32 29.06
CA GLU A 106 13.99 -1.82 30.44
C GLU A 106 12.71 -2.47 31.00
N ASP A 107 11.54 -2.03 30.50
CA ASP A 107 10.24 -2.58 30.87
C ASP A 107 9.78 -3.72 29.96
N GLY A 108 10.59 -4.14 28.99
CA GLY A 108 10.29 -5.23 28.05
C GLY A 108 9.42 -4.83 26.87
N TYR A 109 9.20 -3.54 26.59
CA TYR A 109 8.45 -3.09 25.43
C TYR A 109 9.34 -2.93 24.18
N CYS A 110 8.85 -3.41 23.07
CA CYS A 110 9.43 -3.27 21.74
C CYS A 110 8.58 -2.35 20.86
N GLY A 111 9.20 -1.64 19.93
CA GLY A 111 8.50 -0.91 18.88
C GLY A 111 8.07 -1.83 17.74
N LEU A 112 6.90 -1.61 17.18
CA LEU A 112 6.33 -2.38 16.05
C LEU A 112 6.91 -1.94 14.70
N GLY A 113 8.23 -2.04 14.54
CA GLY A 113 8.90 -1.82 13.27
C GLY A 113 8.71 -0.43 12.66
N ILE A 114 8.82 -0.33 11.33
CA ILE A 114 8.77 0.93 10.58
C ILE A 114 7.33 1.38 10.29
N SER A 115 6.38 0.46 10.30
CA SER A 115 4.98 0.72 9.97
C SER A 115 4.06 -0.16 10.80
N ASN A 116 3.07 0.43 11.44
CA ASN A 116 2.15 -0.24 12.37
C ASN A 116 0.69 -0.23 11.89
N TYR A 117 0.41 -0.33 10.61
CA TYR A 117 -0.97 -0.19 10.14
C TYR A 117 -1.91 -1.37 10.45
N ALA A 118 -1.40 -2.60 10.52
CA ALA A 118 -2.22 -3.79 10.73
C ALA A 118 -1.59 -4.85 11.66
N TRP A 119 -0.35 -4.65 12.10
CA TRP A 119 0.40 -5.66 12.84
C TRP A 119 -0.32 -6.12 14.10
N ARG A 120 -0.86 -5.19 14.90
CA ARG A 120 -1.58 -5.53 16.14
C ARG A 120 -2.72 -6.52 15.85
N THR A 121 -3.59 -6.21 14.89
CA THR A 121 -4.72 -7.09 14.54
C THR A 121 -4.26 -8.43 13.96
N ILE A 122 -3.16 -8.44 13.21
CA ILE A 122 -2.62 -9.67 12.61
C ILE A 122 -2.14 -10.61 13.70
N PHE A 123 -1.30 -10.15 14.64
CA PHE A 123 -0.77 -11.04 15.65
C PHE A 123 -1.81 -11.38 16.75
N GLU A 124 -2.73 -10.49 17.10
CA GLU A 124 -3.86 -10.80 17.97
C GLU A 124 -4.79 -11.88 17.39
N SER A 125 -4.84 -11.98 16.05
CA SER A 125 -5.61 -13.00 15.34
C SER A 125 -4.83 -14.29 15.12
N ALA A 126 -3.52 -14.29 15.35
CA ALA A 126 -2.66 -15.43 15.11
C ALA A 126 -2.78 -16.49 16.23
N ARG A 127 -2.58 -17.75 15.84
CA ARG A 127 -2.47 -18.84 16.81
C ARG A 127 -1.10 -18.88 17.47
N THR A 128 -0.07 -18.49 16.75
CA THR A 128 1.32 -18.42 17.20
C THR A 128 1.93 -17.10 16.77
N VAL A 129 2.55 -16.42 17.69
CA VAL A 129 3.22 -15.12 17.47
C VAL A 129 4.70 -15.27 17.71
N ILE A 130 5.50 -14.89 16.72
CA ILE A 130 6.95 -14.90 16.79
C ILE A 130 7.44 -13.47 16.62
N PHE A 131 8.09 -12.92 17.63
CA PHE A 131 8.78 -11.64 17.51
C PHE A 131 10.20 -11.87 17.01
N GLU A 132 10.56 -11.15 15.94
CA GLU A 132 11.91 -11.06 15.44
C GLU A 132 12.52 -9.73 15.88
N ILE A 133 13.40 -9.79 16.88
CA ILE A 133 14.09 -8.59 17.38
C ILE A 133 15.17 -8.21 16.36
N ASN A 134 15.09 -6.99 15.86
CA ASN A 134 16.15 -6.41 15.02
C ASN A 134 16.64 -5.10 15.66
N GLU A 135 17.92 -5.05 15.98
CA GLU A 135 18.55 -3.89 16.63
C GLU A 135 18.51 -2.61 15.77
N HIS A 136 18.43 -2.75 14.46
CA HIS A 136 18.35 -1.64 13.52
C HIS A 136 16.94 -1.05 13.38
N TYR A 137 15.91 -1.72 13.94
CA TYR A 137 14.54 -1.21 13.88
C TYR A 137 14.37 0.00 14.77
N PRO A 138 13.88 1.13 14.21
CA PRO A 138 13.62 2.32 15.01
C PRO A 138 12.42 2.08 15.93
N ARG A 139 12.42 2.76 17.08
CA ARG A 139 11.25 2.85 17.92
C ARG A 139 10.31 3.92 17.39
N LEU A 140 9.12 3.51 17.00
CA LEU A 140 8.08 4.45 16.64
C LEU A 140 7.56 5.17 17.88
N GLN A 141 7.14 6.40 17.71
CA GLN A 141 6.42 7.16 18.73
C GLN A 141 4.93 7.19 18.36
N GLY A 142 4.07 7.06 19.34
CA GLY A 142 2.62 7.07 19.16
C GLY A 142 1.92 7.55 20.43
N VAL A 143 0.71 8.06 20.28
CA VAL A 143 -0.04 8.72 21.37
C VAL A 143 -0.76 7.73 22.27
N ASP A 144 -1.22 6.60 21.72
CA ASP A 144 -2.12 5.65 22.38
C ASP A 144 -1.44 4.32 22.80
N GLY A 145 -0.12 4.23 22.67
CA GLY A 145 0.63 3.01 22.98
C GLY A 145 0.51 1.89 21.94
N SER A 146 -0.32 2.03 20.92
CA SER A 146 -0.51 1.00 19.87
C SER A 146 0.75 0.72 19.03
N HIS A 147 1.73 1.61 19.08
CA HIS A 147 3.02 1.54 18.39
C HIS A 147 4.02 0.58 19.03
N ARG A 148 3.71 0.04 20.21
CA ARG A 148 4.59 -0.85 20.97
C ARG A 148 3.88 -2.11 21.42
N VAL A 149 4.67 -3.15 21.66
CA VAL A 149 4.24 -4.46 22.17
C VAL A 149 5.17 -4.91 23.27
N HIS A 150 4.64 -5.62 24.24
CA HIS A 150 5.48 -6.22 25.28
C HIS A 150 5.95 -7.62 24.86
N LEU A 151 7.16 -8.01 25.25
CA LEU A 151 7.72 -9.33 24.92
C LEU A 151 6.83 -10.50 25.32
N SER A 152 6.05 -10.37 26.41
CA SER A 152 5.11 -11.41 26.85
C SER A 152 3.93 -11.65 25.92
N GLU A 153 3.73 -10.79 24.92
CA GLU A 153 2.69 -10.99 23.90
C GLU A 153 3.13 -11.99 22.81
N ALA A 154 4.41 -12.36 22.76
CA ALA A 154 4.93 -13.36 21.84
C ALA A 154 4.99 -14.76 22.47
N ASP A 155 4.70 -15.78 21.65
CA ASP A 155 4.96 -17.19 22.03
C ASP A 155 6.44 -17.51 21.89
N TYR A 156 7.14 -16.87 20.93
CA TYR A 156 8.58 -17.03 20.68
C TYR A 156 9.21 -15.69 20.36
N VAL A 157 10.48 -15.58 20.73
CA VAL A 157 11.34 -14.45 20.39
C VAL A 157 12.60 -15.00 19.71
N VAL A 158 12.93 -14.44 18.57
CA VAL A 158 14.17 -14.75 17.84
C VAL A 158 14.94 -13.47 17.58
N GLU A 159 16.24 -13.54 17.55
CA GLU A 159 17.09 -12.43 17.16
C GLU A 159 17.35 -12.51 15.66
N GLY A 160 17.01 -11.42 14.95
CA GLY A 160 17.28 -11.25 13.53
C GLY A 160 18.32 -10.16 13.33
N VAL A 161 19.42 -10.48 12.69
CA VAL A 161 20.46 -9.49 12.34
C VAL A 161 20.32 -9.15 10.87
N HIS A 162 19.50 -8.15 10.56
CA HIS A 162 19.39 -7.64 9.19
C HIS A 162 19.59 -6.13 9.18
N GLU A 163 20.41 -5.67 8.24
CA GLU A 163 20.40 -4.25 7.92
C GLU A 163 19.03 -3.82 7.42
N LEU A 164 18.60 -2.64 7.83
CA LEU A 164 17.42 -2.02 7.25
C LEU A 164 17.69 -1.72 5.78
N LEU A 165 16.69 -1.96 4.96
CA LEU A 165 16.78 -1.56 3.56
C LEU A 165 16.94 -0.05 3.47
N PRO A 166 17.88 0.45 2.66
CA PRO A 166 18.07 1.87 2.51
C PRO A 166 16.79 2.51 1.98
N MET A 167 16.42 3.65 2.54
CA MET A 167 15.36 4.47 2.00
C MET A 167 15.69 4.81 0.55
N ARG A 168 14.70 4.77 -0.35
CA ARG A 168 14.92 5.21 -1.72
C ARG A 168 15.54 6.60 -1.70
N SER A 169 16.60 6.79 -2.49
CA SER A 169 17.23 8.08 -2.65
C SER A 169 16.17 9.11 -3.07
N TYR A 170 16.19 10.25 -2.39
CA TYR A 170 15.34 11.37 -2.74
C TYR A 170 15.67 11.83 -4.17
N ARG A 171 14.72 11.71 -5.07
CA ARG A 171 14.82 12.32 -6.37
C ARG A 171 14.34 13.76 -6.26
N ALA A 172 15.15 14.71 -6.67
CA ALA A 172 14.70 16.09 -6.75
C ALA A 172 13.42 16.20 -7.59
N PRO A 173 12.43 17.01 -7.18
CA PRO A 173 11.21 17.19 -7.96
C PRO A 173 11.55 17.78 -9.33
N SER A 174 10.86 17.29 -10.36
CA SER A 174 10.96 17.86 -11.70
C SER A 174 10.32 19.25 -11.76
N GLU A 175 10.60 20.01 -12.80
CA GLU A 175 9.93 21.30 -13.04
C GLU A 175 8.40 21.15 -13.08
N THR A 176 7.91 20.06 -13.68
CA THR A 176 6.48 19.70 -13.69
C THR A 176 5.93 19.47 -12.29
N ASP A 177 6.67 18.73 -11.44
CA ASP A 177 6.25 18.51 -10.05
C ASP A 177 6.17 19.82 -9.27
N VAL A 178 7.13 20.72 -9.48
CA VAL A 178 7.15 22.05 -8.86
C VAL A 178 5.99 22.90 -9.34
N ALA A 179 5.68 22.89 -10.64
CA ALA A 179 4.55 23.63 -11.21
C ALA A 179 3.21 23.16 -10.63
N ILE A 180 3.00 21.83 -10.58
CA ILE A 180 1.80 21.24 -9.95
C ILE A 180 1.73 21.62 -8.47
N ALA A 181 2.85 21.51 -7.74
CA ALA A 181 2.88 21.82 -6.32
C ALA A 181 2.52 23.29 -6.03
N LYS A 182 3.03 24.23 -6.82
CA LYS A 182 2.67 25.66 -6.69
C LYS A 182 1.16 25.88 -6.83
N LEU A 183 0.53 25.33 -7.87
CA LEU A 183 -0.91 25.46 -8.09
C LEU A 183 -1.74 24.84 -6.96
N VAL A 184 -1.28 23.72 -6.41
CA VAL A 184 -2.01 23.02 -5.31
C VAL A 184 -1.83 23.76 -4.00
N VAL A 185 -0.63 24.25 -3.66
CA VAL A 185 -0.35 24.97 -2.41
C VAL A 185 -1.19 26.24 -2.28
N GLU A 186 -1.41 26.97 -3.37
CA GLU A 186 -2.29 28.15 -3.38
C GLU A 186 -3.74 27.84 -2.98
N GLN A 187 -4.18 26.58 -3.11
CA GLN A 187 -5.51 26.11 -2.75
C GLN A 187 -5.62 25.53 -1.34
N ILE A 188 -4.49 25.32 -0.67
CA ILE A 188 -4.42 24.69 0.67
C ILE A 188 -4.26 25.79 1.70
N PRO A 189 -5.18 25.94 2.68
CA PRO A 189 -5.02 26.91 3.75
C PRO A 189 -3.83 26.53 4.65
N ASP A 190 -3.19 27.55 5.26
CA ASP A 190 -2.12 27.36 6.21
C ASP A 190 -2.52 26.41 7.35
N GLY A 191 -1.63 25.47 7.69
CA GLY A 191 -1.86 24.46 8.72
C GLY A 191 -2.61 23.20 8.26
N ALA A 192 -3.05 23.11 6.98
CA ALA A 192 -3.61 21.89 6.40
C ALA A 192 -2.50 21.03 5.77
N GLY A 193 -1.64 20.43 6.58
CA GLY A 193 -0.53 19.62 6.08
C GLY A 193 -0.86 18.14 6.01
N THR A 194 -1.00 17.57 4.81
CA THR A 194 -0.73 16.15 4.60
C THR A 194 -0.08 15.94 3.25
N ARG A 195 1.15 15.43 3.29
CA ARG A 195 1.90 15.03 2.12
C ARG A 195 1.75 13.53 1.94
N GLN A 196 1.09 13.11 0.86
CA GLN A 196 1.06 11.70 0.51
C GLN A 196 2.08 11.37 -0.58
N LEU A 197 2.92 10.38 -0.32
CA LEU A 197 3.90 9.84 -1.26
C LEU A 197 3.84 8.32 -1.22
N SER A 198 2.79 7.67 -1.71
CA SER A 198 2.89 6.27 -2.10
C SER A 198 1.59 5.68 -2.60
N GLY A 199 1.72 4.53 -3.19
CA GLY A 199 0.86 3.65 -3.93
C GLY A 199 -0.64 3.63 -3.61
N ILE A 200 -1.34 2.97 -4.47
CA ILE A 200 -2.80 2.83 -4.58
C ILE A 200 -3.51 2.47 -3.26
N GLY A 201 -2.81 1.89 -2.29
CA GLY A 201 -3.39 1.34 -1.06
C GLY A 201 -4.23 2.29 -0.23
N GLY A 202 -3.84 3.57 -0.13
CA GLY A 202 -4.53 4.59 0.66
C GLY A 202 -5.27 5.65 -0.15
N GLN A 203 -5.22 5.61 -1.50
CA GLN A 203 -5.80 6.67 -2.33
C GLN A 203 -7.27 6.95 -2.02
N MET A 204 -8.07 5.90 -1.87
CA MET A 204 -9.49 6.03 -1.55
C MET A 204 -9.71 6.59 -0.14
N ASP A 205 -8.89 6.19 0.81
CA ASP A 205 -8.96 6.66 2.19
C ASP A 205 -8.62 8.13 2.30
N PHE A 206 -7.63 8.60 1.54
CA PHE A 206 -7.26 10.00 1.48
C PHE A 206 -8.32 10.85 0.76
N LEU A 207 -8.91 10.35 -0.33
CA LEU A 207 -10.01 11.04 -1.00
C LEU A 207 -11.24 11.17 -0.08
N GLU A 208 -11.58 10.11 0.64
CA GLU A 208 -12.67 10.13 1.61
C GLU A 208 -12.36 11.03 2.81
N GLY A 209 -11.15 10.95 3.37
CA GLY A 209 -10.70 11.81 4.44
C GLY A 209 -10.71 13.29 4.04
N ALA A 210 -10.21 13.60 2.84
CA ALA A 210 -10.27 14.96 2.30
C ALA A 210 -11.72 15.44 2.10
N TYR A 211 -12.62 14.56 1.63
CA TYR A 211 -14.03 14.89 1.48
C TYR A 211 -14.71 15.21 2.82
N ARG A 212 -14.33 14.52 3.89
CA ARG A 212 -14.87 14.72 5.25
C ARG A 212 -14.18 15.84 6.03
N SER A 213 -13.02 16.30 5.57
CA SER A 213 -12.25 17.32 6.27
C SER A 213 -12.92 18.70 6.19
N ARG A 214 -12.54 19.58 7.12
CA ARG A 214 -12.94 20.98 7.08
C ARG A 214 -12.35 21.65 5.84
N GLY A 215 -13.18 22.26 4.98
CA GLY A 215 -12.76 22.84 3.71
C GLY A 215 -12.81 21.89 2.51
N ARG A 216 -12.91 20.57 2.72
CA ARG A 216 -13.25 19.54 1.73
C ARG A 216 -12.50 19.62 0.40
N LYS A 217 -11.16 19.69 0.39
CA LYS A 217 -10.37 19.75 -0.84
C LYS A 217 -9.49 18.52 -0.98
N GLY A 218 -9.88 17.57 -1.84
CA GLY A 218 -9.08 16.44 -2.27
C GLY A 218 -8.51 16.69 -3.66
N PHE A 219 -7.19 16.54 -3.84
CA PHE A 219 -6.50 16.72 -5.11
C PHE A 219 -5.92 15.41 -5.62
N ILE A 220 -6.13 15.12 -6.91
CA ILE A 220 -5.36 14.12 -7.64
C ILE A 220 -4.40 14.89 -8.55
N CYS A 221 -3.09 14.70 -8.32
CA CYS A 221 -2.04 15.35 -9.11
C CYS A 221 -1.52 14.37 -10.16
N ILE A 222 -1.52 14.78 -11.42
CA ILE A 222 -1.01 14.00 -12.56
C ILE A 222 -0.29 14.91 -13.53
N ASN A 223 0.71 14.42 -14.24
CA ASN A 223 1.27 15.13 -15.38
C ASN A 223 0.25 15.13 -16.52
N ALA A 224 0.07 16.25 -17.23
CA ALA A 224 -0.87 16.35 -18.34
C ALA A 224 -0.49 15.41 -19.50
N SER A 225 0.79 15.15 -19.68
CA SER A 225 1.32 14.26 -20.72
C SER A 225 2.55 13.48 -20.26
N ARG A 226 2.93 12.47 -21.04
CA ARG A 226 4.20 11.74 -20.88
C ARG A 226 4.85 11.54 -22.24
N VAL A 227 6.17 11.41 -22.25
CA VAL A 227 6.94 11.00 -23.42
C VAL A 227 7.23 9.51 -23.33
N THR A 228 6.92 8.75 -24.36
CA THR A 228 7.24 7.32 -24.47
C THR A 228 8.73 7.09 -24.74
N LYS A 229 9.18 5.84 -24.66
CA LYS A 229 10.58 5.48 -25.00
C LYS A 229 10.94 5.84 -26.44
N ASP A 230 9.96 5.84 -27.33
CA ASP A 230 10.11 6.14 -28.76
C ASP A 230 10.03 7.65 -29.05
N GLY A 231 10.02 8.49 -28.03
CA GLY A 231 9.98 9.95 -28.14
C GLY A 231 8.58 10.53 -28.42
N GLU A 232 7.53 9.70 -28.54
CA GLU A 232 6.18 10.17 -28.80
C GLU A 232 5.55 10.77 -27.52
N ARG A 233 4.94 11.95 -27.62
CA ARG A 233 4.17 12.55 -26.54
C ARG A 233 2.75 11.98 -26.50
N LYS A 234 2.33 11.47 -25.36
CA LYS A 234 0.98 10.95 -25.12
C LYS A 234 0.29 11.69 -23.98
N SER A 235 -0.98 12.01 -24.16
CA SER A 235 -1.80 12.60 -23.11
C SER A 235 -2.06 11.59 -21.97
N ASN A 236 -2.00 12.05 -20.73
CA ASN A 236 -2.47 11.30 -19.58
C ASN A 236 -3.96 11.57 -19.29
N ILE A 237 -4.53 12.63 -19.88
CA ILE A 237 -5.96 12.87 -19.90
C ILE A 237 -6.50 12.31 -21.20
N VAL A 238 -7.39 11.35 -21.12
CA VAL A 238 -7.91 10.60 -22.27
C VAL A 238 -9.42 10.72 -22.40
N ALA A 239 -9.93 10.68 -23.61
CA ALA A 239 -11.36 10.74 -23.91
C ALA A 239 -12.10 9.51 -23.35
N ALA A 240 -11.50 8.33 -23.45
CA ALA A 240 -12.02 7.09 -22.90
C ALA A 240 -10.88 6.29 -22.29
N ILE A 241 -11.15 5.61 -21.18
CA ILE A 241 -10.21 4.70 -20.55
C ILE A 241 -10.06 3.48 -21.44
N PRO A 242 -8.81 3.02 -21.75
CA PRO A 242 -8.60 1.83 -22.55
C PRO A 242 -9.32 0.60 -21.99
N SER A 243 -9.84 -0.25 -22.87
CA SER A 243 -10.50 -1.50 -22.48
C SER A 243 -9.58 -2.35 -21.61
N GLY A 244 -10.12 -2.97 -20.55
CA GLY A 244 -9.35 -3.75 -19.57
C GLY A 244 -8.65 -2.94 -18.48
N SER A 245 -8.71 -1.61 -18.49
CA SER A 245 -8.16 -0.78 -17.44
C SER A 245 -9.01 -0.83 -16.17
N THR A 246 -8.35 -0.90 -15.02
CA THR A 246 -9.01 -0.86 -13.71
C THR A 246 -9.22 0.61 -13.27
N VAL A 247 -10.43 0.94 -12.83
CA VAL A 247 -10.76 2.22 -12.22
C VAL A 247 -10.70 2.07 -10.71
N SER A 248 -9.66 2.63 -10.08
CA SER A 248 -9.44 2.53 -8.62
C SER A 248 -10.26 3.54 -7.84
N ALA A 249 -10.48 4.74 -8.38
CA ALA A 249 -11.24 5.80 -7.72
C ALA A 249 -12.49 6.14 -8.53
N PRO A 250 -13.71 5.97 -7.96
CA PRO A 250 -14.93 6.32 -8.65
C PRO A 250 -15.04 7.84 -8.85
N ARG A 251 -15.62 8.25 -9.97
CA ARG A 251 -15.78 9.66 -10.33
C ARG A 251 -16.50 10.52 -9.28
N THR A 252 -17.31 9.89 -8.44
CA THR A 252 -18.07 10.55 -7.36
C THR A 252 -17.18 11.04 -6.21
N MET A 253 -15.98 10.48 -6.06
CA MET A 253 -15.03 10.84 -4.98
C MET A 253 -13.96 11.82 -5.44
N ILE A 254 -13.81 12.04 -6.75
CA ILE A 254 -12.78 12.93 -7.29
C ILE A 254 -13.32 14.36 -7.34
N GLN A 255 -12.72 15.25 -6.51
CA GLN A 255 -13.14 16.64 -6.36
C GLN A 255 -12.32 17.59 -7.25
N HIS A 256 -10.99 17.43 -7.21
CA HIS A 256 -10.06 18.27 -7.96
C HIS A 256 -9.01 17.39 -8.65
N VAL A 257 -8.62 17.80 -9.84
CA VAL A 257 -7.46 17.24 -10.54
C VAL A 257 -6.52 18.38 -10.90
N ALA A 258 -5.25 18.25 -10.57
CA ALA A 258 -4.21 19.21 -10.87
C ALA A 258 -3.21 18.64 -11.86
N THR A 259 -2.82 19.44 -12.84
CA THR A 259 -1.71 19.20 -13.75
C THR A 259 -0.82 20.45 -13.77
N GLU A 260 0.31 20.40 -14.45
CA GLU A 260 1.13 21.58 -14.74
C GLU A 260 0.41 22.63 -15.58
N CYS A 261 -0.74 22.29 -16.18
CA CYS A 261 -1.54 23.17 -17.01
C CYS A 261 -2.73 23.81 -16.27
N GLY A 262 -2.96 23.46 -15.01
CA GLY A 262 -4.04 24.06 -14.21
C GLY A 262 -4.73 23.07 -13.28
N ILE A 263 -5.83 23.55 -12.66
CA ILE A 263 -6.67 22.76 -11.74
C ILE A 263 -8.09 22.66 -12.31
N ALA A 264 -8.58 21.43 -12.43
CA ALA A 264 -9.98 21.15 -12.75
C ALA A 264 -10.75 20.91 -11.44
N VAL A 265 -11.72 21.74 -11.16
CA VAL A 265 -12.71 21.54 -10.08
C VAL A 265 -13.85 20.71 -10.66
N LEU A 266 -14.11 19.54 -10.09
CA LEU A 266 -15.07 18.56 -10.60
C LEU A 266 -16.31 18.43 -9.72
N SER A 267 -16.27 18.90 -8.48
CA SER A 267 -17.39 18.85 -7.54
C SER A 267 -18.56 19.72 -8.02
N GLY A 268 -19.77 19.19 -7.94
CA GLY A 268 -20.98 19.92 -8.30
C GLY A 268 -21.21 20.13 -9.80
N LYS A 269 -20.38 19.51 -10.65
CA LYS A 269 -20.44 19.67 -12.11
C LYS A 269 -21.10 18.48 -12.80
N SER A 270 -21.84 18.75 -13.86
CA SER A 270 -22.38 17.75 -14.79
C SER A 270 -21.26 16.98 -15.49
N LEU A 271 -21.56 15.85 -16.12
CA LEU A 271 -20.55 15.06 -16.85
C LEU A 271 -19.87 15.88 -17.95
N ARG A 272 -20.62 16.72 -18.65
CA ARG A 272 -20.10 17.62 -19.69
C ARG A 272 -19.12 18.63 -19.10
N GLU A 273 -19.55 19.37 -18.07
CA GLU A 273 -18.71 20.37 -17.41
C GLU A 273 -17.43 19.74 -16.79
N ARG A 274 -17.53 18.51 -16.27
CA ARG A 274 -16.36 17.76 -15.79
C ARG A 274 -15.40 17.41 -16.92
N ALA A 275 -15.94 16.95 -18.06
CA ALA A 275 -15.12 16.60 -19.23
C ALA A 275 -14.44 17.85 -19.82
N GLU A 276 -15.14 18.96 -19.91
CA GLU A 276 -14.58 20.25 -20.36
C GLU A 276 -13.51 20.77 -19.37
N ALA A 277 -13.74 20.68 -18.06
CA ALA A 277 -12.76 21.07 -17.06
C ALA A 277 -11.49 20.21 -17.13
N MET A 278 -11.63 18.89 -17.34
CA MET A 278 -10.50 17.99 -17.55
C MET A 278 -9.75 18.31 -18.85
N ALA A 279 -10.46 18.58 -19.95
CA ALA A 279 -9.84 18.97 -21.21
C ALA A 279 -9.06 20.28 -21.08
N ALA A 280 -9.54 21.24 -20.28
CA ALA A 280 -8.88 22.52 -20.06
C ALA A 280 -7.49 22.41 -19.42
N ILE A 281 -7.28 21.41 -18.56
CA ILE A 281 -5.99 21.14 -17.89
C ILE A 281 -5.12 20.14 -18.62
N ALA A 282 -5.52 19.67 -19.81
CA ALA A 282 -4.70 18.80 -20.64
C ALA A 282 -3.52 19.58 -21.25
N HIS A 283 -2.47 18.83 -21.67
CA HIS A 283 -1.37 19.42 -22.42
C HIS A 283 -1.91 20.13 -23.67
N PRO A 284 -1.38 21.30 -24.05
CA PRO A 284 -1.91 22.11 -25.15
C PRO A 284 -2.16 21.32 -26.44
N ASP A 285 -1.25 20.44 -26.84
CA ASP A 285 -1.34 19.64 -28.08
C ASP A 285 -2.59 18.74 -28.15
N PHE A 286 -3.18 18.41 -27.01
CA PHE A 286 -4.33 17.48 -26.95
C PHE A 286 -5.64 18.18 -26.54
N ARG A 287 -5.56 19.43 -26.10
CA ARG A 287 -6.68 20.16 -25.48
C ARG A 287 -7.87 20.32 -26.40
N GLU A 288 -7.62 20.76 -27.65
CA GLU A 288 -8.68 20.99 -28.63
C GLU A 288 -9.45 19.71 -28.95
N LYS A 289 -8.72 18.61 -29.20
CA LYS A 289 -9.33 17.30 -29.49
C LYS A 289 -10.18 16.80 -28.32
N LEU A 290 -9.70 16.96 -27.09
CA LEU A 290 -10.43 16.53 -25.88
C LEU A 290 -11.65 17.41 -25.62
N MET A 291 -11.54 18.71 -25.88
CA MET A 291 -12.66 19.66 -25.74
C MET A 291 -13.77 19.36 -26.77
N LYS A 292 -13.38 19.07 -28.01
CA LYS A 292 -14.34 18.63 -29.05
C LYS A 292 -15.06 17.36 -28.62
N TYR A 293 -14.31 16.34 -28.16
CA TYR A 293 -14.89 15.09 -27.67
C TYR A 293 -15.87 15.32 -26.51
N ALA A 294 -15.51 16.18 -25.56
CA ALA A 294 -16.38 16.50 -24.43
C ALA A 294 -17.73 17.08 -24.88
N ARG A 295 -17.71 17.99 -25.86
CA ARG A 295 -18.92 18.63 -26.39
C ARG A 295 -19.83 17.68 -27.20
N GLU A 296 -19.23 16.76 -27.94
CA GLU A 296 -19.95 15.83 -28.81
C GLU A 296 -20.56 14.63 -28.06
N ASN A 297 -19.90 14.16 -26.99
CA ASN A 297 -20.26 12.90 -26.34
C ASN A 297 -20.98 13.06 -24.98
N PHE A 298 -20.97 14.26 -24.39
CA PHE A 298 -21.68 14.53 -23.15
C PHE A 298 -22.71 15.64 -23.38
N ARG A 299 -23.98 15.28 -23.33
CA ARG A 299 -25.14 16.22 -23.46
C ARG A 299 -25.59 16.74 -22.10
#